data_cc8271bbf29b0d569282aa863d196f36
#
_entry.id   cc8271bbf29b0d569282aa863d196f36
#
_cell.length_a   1.000
_cell.length_b   1.000
_cell.length_c   1.000
_cell.angle_alpha   90.00
_cell.angle_beta   90.00
_cell.angle_gamma   90.00
#
_symmetry.space_group_name_H-M   'P 1'
#
loop_
_entity.id
_entity.type
_entity.pdbx_description
1 polymer ?
#
loop_
_entity_poly.entity_id
_entity_poly.type
_entity_poly.pdbx_seq_one_letter_code
_entity_poly.pdbx_strand_id
1 'polypeptide(L)'
;YKIQKNLTLYFDEYRNVELEYLKHKKQFDKNQNTLLLYDEYLERLSNCQSRLLKRFSHLAQINESGQHNEDSMISGTEQLPDFGGYESWQQNGMSCLVDGNYEIDSYSSFWQNPVENGTISAGCWSYPDGGLHLGLDIASAMYSDVLAVANGIILYAHAPVDSNNGYLGNWCGWPNGGGNTICMVVAVNDRLYAISYAHLSNEIYVTSGQQVSQGTVIAKSGNSGNSTGPHTHVEVFELKQDLNSIVEYFRNSGADFSFGCGYSEAATCSGYACRIDPETVLEGV
;
A
#
# COMPACT_ATOMS: atom_id res chain seq x y z
N TYR A 1 15.53 23.57 16.14
CA TYR A 1 15.54 23.67 14.66
C TYR A 1 14.80 22.50 13.99
N LYS A 2 15.06 21.24 14.38
CA LYS A 2 14.45 20.01 13.82
C LYS A 2 12.95 19.91 14.18
N ILE A 3 12.59 20.23 15.43
CA ILE A 3 11.21 20.28 15.92
C ILE A 3 10.39 21.31 15.12
N GLN A 4 10.94 22.49 14.90
CA GLN A 4 10.30 23.56 14.16
C GLN A 4 10.05 23.17 12.69
N LYS A 5 11.00 22.44 12.08
CA LYS A 5 10.85 21.93 10.71
C LYS A 5 9.73 20.88 10.60
N ASN A 6 9.66 19.94 11.55
CA ASN A 6 8.58 18.94 11.58
C ASN A 6 7.21 19.57 11.81
N LEU A 7 7.14 20.56 12.71
CA LEU A 7 5.91 21.32 12.95
C LEU A 7 5.41 22.02 11.68
N THR A 8 6.32 22.64 10.94
CA THR A 8 6.00 23.30 9.66
C THR A 8 5.43 22.30 8.65
N LEU A 9 6.02 21.10 8.54
CA LEU A 9 5.51 20.05 7.65
C LEU A 9 4.08 19.63 8.00
N TYR A 10 3.74 19.47 9.29
CA TYR A 10 2.38 19.12 9.70
C TYR A 10 1.38 20.26 9.46
N PHE A 11 1.79 21.51 9.65
CA PHE A 11 0.95 22.67 9.32
C PHE A 11 0.71 22.79 7.81
N ASP A 12 1.73 22.51 6.99
CA ASP A 12 1.60 22.54 5.54
C ASP A 12 0.67 21.42 5.06
N GLU A 13 0.78 20.21 5.63
CA GLU A 13 -0.11 19.09 5.36
C GLU A 13 -1.57 19.42 5.73
N TYR A 14 -1.81 19.92 6.94
CA TYR A 14 -3.13 20.33 7.37
C TYR A 14 -3.72 21.39 6.44
N ARG A 15 -2.92 22.40 6.09
CA ARG A 15 -3.33 23.48 5.19
C ARG A 15 -3.67 22.98 3.80
N ASN A 16 -2.93 22.00 3.29
CA ASN A 16 -3.22 21.41 1.97
C ASN A 16 -4.56 20.66 1.98
N VAL A 17 -4.82 19.85 3.00
CA VAL A 17 -6.11 19.16 3.16
C VAL A 17 -7.27 20.14 3.32
N GLU A 18 -7.07 21.22 4.06
CA GLU A 18 -8.06 22.30 4.21
C GLU A 18 -8.35 23.02 2.90
N LEU A 19 -7.33 23.29 2.10
CA LEU A 19 -7.48 23.94 0.78
C LEU A 19 -8.23 23.02 -0.20
N GLU A 20 -7.94 21.72 -0.21
CA GLU A 20 -8.68 20.74 -1.00
C GLU A 20 -10.15 20.66 -0.55
N TYR A 21 -10.41 20.61 0.75
CA TYR A 21 -11.76 20.64 1.30
C TYR A 21 -12.51 21.88 0.81
N LEU A 22 -11.91 23.08 0.92
CA LEU A 22 -12.53 24.32 0.48
C LEU A 22 -12.76 24.36 -1.03
N LYS A 23 -11.87 23.78 -1.84
CA LYS A 23 -12.02 23.66 -3.29
C LYS A 23 -13.25 22.81 -3.64
N HIS A 24 -13.39 21.66 -3.02
CA HIS A 24 -14.52 20.76 -3.22
C HIS A 24 -15.82 21.31 -2.61
N LYS A 25 -15.75 22.04 -1.52
CA LYS A 25 -16.90 22.73 -0.92
C LYS A 25 -17.59 23.70 -1.87
N LYS A 26 -16.85 24.42 -2.70
CA LYS A 26 -17.41 25.30 -3.73
C LYS A 26 -18.11 24.53 -4.86
N GLN A 27 -17.73 23.27 -5.08
CA GLN A 27 -18.32 22.40 -6.11
C GLN A 27 -19.55 21.66 -5.61
N PHE A 28 -19.67 21.51 -4.28
CA PHE A 28 -20.79 20.84 -3.59
C PHE A 28 -22.13 21.51 -3.78
N ASP A 29 -22.21 22.83 -3.80
CA ASP A 29 -23.45 23.57 -4.00
C ASP A 29 -24.12 23.27 -5.35
N LYS A 30 -23.52 22.40 -6.16
CA LYS A 30 -23.98 22.01 -7.50
C LYS A 30 -24.36 20.53 -7.66
N ASN A 31 -24.03 19.61 -6.71
CA ASN A 31 -24.26 18.18 -6.97
C ASN A 31 -24.33 17.33 -5.68
N GLN A 32 -25.47 16.66 -5.43
CA GLN A 32 -25.71 15.83 -4.22
C GLN A 32 -24.81 14.59 -4.10
N ASN A 33 -24.12 14.16 -5.15
CA ASN A 33 -23.21 13.03 -5.13
C ASN A 33 -21.88 13.33 -4.42
N THR A 34 -21.68 14.55 -3.94
CA THR A 34 -20.45 15.00 -3.26
C THR A 34 -20.47 14.81 -1.74
N LEU A 35 -21.59 14.34 -1.17
CA LEU A 35 -21.72 14.17 0.30
C LEU A 35 -20.71 13.17 0.87
N LEU A 36 -20.48 12.05 0.19
CA LEU A 36 -19.50 11.02 0.61
C LEU A 36 -18.07 11.56 0.61
N LEU A 37 -17.69 12.32 -0.42
CA LEU A 37 -16.40 12.98 -0.50
C LEU A 37 -16.17 14.02 0.62
N TYR A 38 -17.24 14.66 1.04
CA TYR A 38 -17.20 15.66 2.11
C TYR A 38 -16.91 15.05 3.48
N ASP A 39 -17.58 13.97 3.79
CA ASP A 39 -17.36 13.25 5.06
C ASP A 39 -15.93 12.70 5.11
N GLU A 40 -15.40 12.20 3.99
CA GLU A 40 -14.02 11.75 3.87
C GLU A 40 -13.00 12.88 4.13
N TYR A 41 -13.20 14.07 3.53
CA TYR A 41 -12.31 15.22 3.78
C TYR A 41 -12.39 15.73 5.23
N LEU A 42 -13.57 15.71 5.84
CA LEU A 42 -13.74 16.06 7.25
C LEU A 42 -13.02 15.07 8.17
N GLU A 43 -13.09 13.80 7.88
CA GLU A 43 -12.39 12.77 8.63
C GLU A 43 -10.86 12.92 8.49
N ARG A 44 -10.36 13.15 7.28
CA ARG A 44 -8.93 13.44 7.03
C ARG A 44 -8.44 14.67 7.78
N LEU A 45 -9.21 15.77 7.79
CA LEU A 45 -8.90 16.98 8.58
C LEU A 45 -8.88 16.68 10.08
N SER A 46 -9.85 15.93 10.58
CA SER A 46 -9.92 15.53 12.00
C SER A 46 -8.72 14.68 12.41
N ASN A 47 -8.31 13.76 11.55
CA ASN A 47 -7.14 12.89 11.77
C ASN A 47 -5.83 13.70 11.76
N CYS A 48 -5.65 14.62 10.80
CA CYS A 48 -4.51 15.56 10.79
C CYS A 48 -4.47 16.41 12.06
N GLN A 49 -5.60 16.96 12.47
CA GLN A 49 -5.71 17.76 13.68
C GLN A 49 -5.36 16.96 14.95
N SER A 50 -5.86 15.75 15.06
CA SER A 50 -5.59 14.85 16.19
C SER A 50 -4.12 14.50 16.31
N ARG A 51 -3.45 14.24 15.16
CA ARG A 51 -2.00 13.96 15.12
C ARG A 51 -1.17 15.20 15.49
N LEU A 52 -1.54 16.37 14.97
CA LEU A 52 -0.92 17.64 15.38
C LEU A 52 -0.99 17.83 16.88
N LEU A 53 -2.16 17.65 17.49
CA LEU A 53 -2.36 17.78 18.93
C LEU A 53 -1.54 16.77 19.74
N LYS A 54 -1.48 15.49 19.30
CA LYS A 54 -0.64 14.46 19.94
C LYS A 54 0.85 14.84 19.88
N ARG A 55 1.32 15.32 18.71
CA ARG A 55 2.70 15.78 18.55
C ARG A 55 3.02 17.01 19.41
N PHE A 56 2.11 17.97 19.48
CA PHE A 56 2.26 19.12 20.37
C PHE A 56 2.36 18.70 21.84
N SER A 57 1.50 17.79 22.30
CA SER A 57 1.55 17.27 23.66
C SER A 57 2.87 16.55 23.96
N HIS A 58 3.38 15.77 23.01
CA HIS A 58 4.66 15.09 23.15
C HIS A 58 5.84 16.07 23.21
N LEU A 59 5.85 17.10 22.38
CA LEU A 59 6.86 18.15 22.38
C LEU A 59 6.83 18.99 23.65
N ALA A 60 5.65 19.27 24.20
CA ALA A 60 5.49 19.97 25.48
C ALA A 60 6.07 19.14 26.64
N GLN A 61 5.83 17.83 26.67
CA GLN A 61 6.40 16.92 27.67
C GLN A 61 7.94 16.85 27.62
N ILE A 62 8.53 16.84 26.42
CA ILE A 62 9.99 16.86 26.24
C ILE A 62 10.58 18.16 26.80
N ASN A 63 9.94 19.31 26.59
CA ASN A 63 10.39 20.59 27.11
C ASN A 63 10.31 20.69 28.64
N GLU A 64 9.33 20.06 29.26
CA GLU A 64 9.17 20.02 30.70
C GLU A 64 10.16 19.10 31.42
N SER A 65 10.59 18.00 30.78
CA SER A 65 11.48 17.01 31.37
C SER A 65 12.97 17.34 31.27
N GLY A 66 13.37 18.31 30.45
CA GLY A 66 14.76 18.75 30.30
C GLY A 66 15.78 17.69 29.88
N GLN A 67 15.34 16.50 29.51
CA GLN A 67 16.19 15.42 29.04
C GLN A 67 16.15 15.32 27.53
N HIS A 68 17.15 15.91 26.89
CA HIS A 68 17.49 15.63 25.51
C HIS A 68 18.13 14.24 25.40
N ASN A 69 17.37 13.21 25.05
CA ASN A 69 17.92 12.02 24.42
C ASN A 69 18.03 12.33 22.93
N GLU A 70 19.16 12.89 22.51
CA GLU A 70 19.43 13.19 21.09
C GLU A 70 19.50 11.93 20.22
N ASP A 71 19.76 10.76 20.81
CA ASP A 71 19.90 9.49 20.11
C ASP A 71 18.56 8.88 19.67
N SER A 72 17.42 9.26 20.25
CA SER A 72 16.10 8.72 19.84
C SER A 72 15.51 9.44 18.61
N MET A 73 16.14 10.52 18.15
CA MET A 73 15.67 11.33 17.02
C MET A 73 16.35 10.98 15.67
N ILE A 74 17.28 10.04 15.65
CA ILE A 74 18.12 9.76 14.46
C ILE A 74 17.62 8.59 13.63
N SER A 75 16.82 7.70 14.19
CA SER A 75 16.16 6.68 13.38
C SER A 75 14.91 7.29 12.76
N GLY A 76 14.82 7.33 11.43
CA GLY A 76 13.62 7.71 10.68
C GLY A 76 12.41 6.79 10.91
N THR A 77 12.45 6.04 11.99
CA THR A 77 11.41 5.19 12.58
C THR A 77 10.76 5.84 13.77
N GLU A 78 10.60 7.17 13.79
CA GLU A 78 9.66 7.73 14.74
C GLU A 78 8.31 7.09 14.47
N GLN A 79 7.93 6.19 15.36
CA GLN A 79 6.68 5.48 15.38
C GLN A 79 5.54 6.45 15.17
N LEU A 80 4.93 6.37 14.00
CA LEU A 80 3.60 6.92 13.82
C LEU A 80 2.70 6.13 14.80
N PRO A 81 2.06 6.78 15.75
CA PRO A 81 1.25 6.07 16.73
C PRO A 81 0.12 5.34 16.04
N ASP A 82 0.00 4.04 16.29
CA ASP A 82 -1.16 3.18 16.13
C ASP A 82 -1.79 2.96 14.75
N PHE A 83 -1.07 3.16 13.65
CA PHE A 83 -1.58 2.81 12.34
C PHE A 83 -1.02 1.49 11.77
N GLY A 84 -0.73 0.51 12.60
CA GLY A 84 -0.16 -0.75 12.15
C GLY A 84 1.25 -0.60 11.58
N GLY A 85 2.09 0.22 12.21
CA GLY A 85 3.47 0.44 11.78
C GLY A 85 4.32 -0.84 11.80
N TYR A 86 5.55 -0.74 11.29
CA TYR A 86 6.52 -1.81 11.16
C TYR A 86 6.61 -2.74 12.39
N GLU A 87 6.53 -2.19 13.61
CA GLU A 87 6.59 -2.98 14.84
C GLU A 87 5.35 -3.83 15.07
N SER A 88 4.14 -3.32 14.80
CA SER A 88 2.93 -4.14 14.92
C SER A 88 2.91 -5.23 13.85
N TRP A 89 3.46 -4.98 12.68
CA TRP A 89 3.67 -6.00 11.67
C TRP A 89 4.68 -7.04 12.13
N GLN A 90 5.85 -6.65 12.66
CA GLN A 90 6.82 -7.61 13.20
C GLN A 90 6.27 -8.46 14.34
N GLN A 91 5.43 -7.90 15.21
CA GLN A 91 4.81 -8.64 16.31
C GLN A 91 3.73 -9.62 15.82
N ASN A 92 2.98 -9.30 14.79
CA ASN A 92 1.89 -10.09 14.25
C ASN A 92 2.22 -10.79 12.92
N GLY A 93 3.34 -10.44 12.30
CA GLY A 93 3.63 -10.72 10.90
C GLY A 93 3.93 -12.18 10.55
N MET A 94 4.28 -13.02 11.51
CA MET A 94 4.61 -14.44 11.22
C MET A 94 3.41 -15.23 10.71
N SER A 95 2.19 -14.89 11.15
CA SER A 95 0.96 -15.54 10.68
C SER A 95 0.49 -15.07 9.29
N CYS A 96 1.07 -13.98 8.80
CA CYS A 96 0.74 -13.40 7.50
C CYS A 96 1.69 -13.87 6.39
N LEU A 97 2.76 -14.59 6.74
CA LEU A 97 3.76 -15.11 5.81
C LEU A 97 3.43 -16.54 5.38
N VAL A 98 3.69 -16.81 4.12
CA VAL A 98 3.62 -18.17 3.58
C VAL A 98 4.60 -19.11 4.29
N ASP A 99 4.20 -20.35 4.53
CA ASP A 99 5.01 -21.41 5.12
C ASP A 99 4.77 -22.73 4.40
N GLY A 100 5.84 -23.46 4.09
CA GLY A 100 5.79 -24.77 3.46
C GLY A 100 6.31 -24.81 2.02
N ASN A 101 6.07 -25.96 1.36
CA ASN A 101 6.34 -26.18 -0.05
C ASN A 101 5.04 -26.18 -0.82
N TYR A 102 5.05 -25.56 -1.99
CA TYR A 102 3.86 -25.33 -2.78
C TYR A 102 4.07 -25.71 -4.24
N GLU A 103 2.96 -26.04 -4.89
CA GLU A 103 2.87 -26.21 -6.34
C GLU A 103 1.65 -25.42 -6.81
N ILE A 104 1.71 -24.83 -8.00
CA ILE A 104 0.55 -24.23 -8.66
C ILE A 104 -0.02 -25.26 -9.62
N ASP A 105 -1.23 -25.71 -9.34
CA ASP A 105 -1.86 -26.86 -10.03
C ASP A 105 -2.06 -26.62 -11.53
N SER A 106 -2.26 -25.38 -11.94
CA SER A 106 -2.46 -25.03 -13.34
C SER A 106 -2.04 -23.61 -13.65
N TYR A 107 -1.49 -23.39 -14.83
CA TYR A 107 -1.08 -22.07 -15.31
C TYR A 107 -2.24 -21.41 -16.06
N SER A 108 -2.42 -20.13 -15.85
CA SER A 108 -3.36 -19.31 -16.63
C SER A 108 -2.80 -19.04 -18.02
N SER A 109 -3.67 -18.91 -19.01
CA SER A 109 -3.28 -18.60 -20.39
C SER A 109 -3.31 -17.10 -20.71
N PHE A 110 -3.85 -16.29 -19.82
CA PHE A 110 -3.95 -14.82 -19.95
C PHE A 110 -3.99 -14.18 -18.56
N TRP A 111 -3.90 -12.87 -18.52
CA TRP A 111 -4.01 -12.07 -17.30
C TRP A 111 -5.44 -11.56 -17.12
N GLN A 112 -5.95 -11.63 -15.90
CA GLN A 112 -7.21 -11.01 -15.52
C GLN A 112 -6.94 -9.56 -15.06
N ASN A 113 -7.81 -8.63 -15.42
CA ASN A 113 -7.78 -7.29 -14.82
C ASN A 113 -8.02 -7.40 -13.30
N PRO A 114 -7.16 -6.82 -12.46
CA PRO A 114 -7.30 -6.91 -11.00
C PRO A 114 -8.51 -6.16 -10.45
N VAL A 115 -9.02 -5.12 -11.16
CA VAL A 115 -10.18 -4.32 -10.73
C VAL A 115 -11.07 -4.06 -11.93
N GLU A 116 -12.18 -4.78 -12.02
CA GLU A 116 -13.14 -4.57 -13.10
C GLU A 116 -13.71 -3.14 -13.06
N ASN A 117 -13.79 -2.52 -14.23
CA ASN A 117 -14.22 -1.12 -14.40
C ASN A 117 -13.36 -0.09 -13.63
N GLY A 118 -12.16 -0.45 -13.22
CA GLY A 118 -11.16 0.51 -12.74
C GLY A 118 -10.65 1.42 -13.86
N THR A 119 -10.02 2.52 -13.48
CA THR A 119 -9.41 3.46 -14.42
C THR A 119 -7.98 3.74 -13.99
N ILE A 120 -7.02 3.69 -14.89
CA ILE A 120 -5.63 4.05 -14.56
C ILE A 120 -5.59 5.51 -14.12
N SER A 121 -5.18 5.75 -12.89
CA SER A 121 -4.97 7.09 -12.32
C SER A 121 -3.51 7.51 -12.29
N ALA A 122 -2.59 6.54 -12.21
CA ALA A 122 -1.15 6.75 -12.39
C ALA A 122 -0.51 5.49 -12.99
N GLY A 123 0.22 5.63 -14.08
CA GLY A 123 0.98 4.56 -14.74
C GLY A 123 2.38 4.38 -14.13
N CYS A 124 3.11 3.39 -14.61
CA CYS A 124 4.55 3.26 -14.37
C CYS A 124 5.31 4.28 -15.21
N TRP A 125 6.39 4.77 -14.87
CA TRP A 125 7.30 4.72 -13.73
C TRP A 125 7.36 6.08 -13.05
N SER A 126 6.35 6.89 -13.28
CA SER A 126 6.25 8.25 -12.76
C SER A 126 4.81 8.61 -12.45
N TYR A 127 4.61 9.26 -11.32
CA TYR A 127 3.32 9.90 -11.04
C TYR A 127 3.08 11.06 -12.03
N PRO A 128 1.81 11.42 -12.29
CA PRO A 128 1.48 12.56 -13.17
C PRO A 128 2.14 13.88 -12.73
N ASP A 129 2.30 14.08 -11.43
CA ASP A 129 2.91 15.29 -10.83
C ASP A 129 4.44 15.17 -10.67
N GLY A 130 5.03 14.09 -11.17
CA GLY A 130 6.44 13.75 -11.00
C GLY A 130 6.72 12.90 -9.76
N GLY A 131 7.93 12.34 -9.69
CA GLY A 131 8.32 11.38 -8.67
C GLY A 131 8.18 9.93 -9.14
N LEU A 132 8.95 9.06 -8.50
CA LEU A 132 9.02 7.65 -8.85
C LEU A 132 7.73 6.92 -8.46
N HIS A 133 7.13 6.22 -9.42
CA HIS A 133 6.00 5.32 -9.21
C HIS A 133 6.38 3.91 -9.65
N LEU A 134 6.34 2.93 -8.75
CA LEU A 134 6.88 1.58 -8.99
C LEU A 134 5.86 0.58 -9.51
N GLY A 135 4.61 1.01 -9.65
CA GLY A 135 3.51 0.16 -10.09
C GLY A 135 2.47 0.92 -10.90
N LEU A 136 1.28 0.38 -10.93
CA LEU A 136 0.11 0.90 -11.61
C LEU A 136 -0.97 1.22 -10.58
N ASP A 137 -1.49 2.44 -10.59
CA ASP A 137 -2.63 2.82 -9.75
C ASP A 137 -3.94 2.73 -10.53
N ILE A 138 -4.83 1.86 -10.07
CA ILE A 138 -6.15 1.62 -10.65
C ILE A 138 -7.21 2.23 -9.73
N ALA A 139 -7.69 3.43 -10.09
CA ALA A 139 -8.76 4.10 -9.35
C ALA A 139 -10.07 3.34 -9.49
N SER A 140 -10.76 3.17 -8.38
CA SER A 140 -12.08 2.54 -8.30
C SER A 140 -12.86 3.07 -7.10
N ALA A 141 -14.15 2.79 -7.03
CA ALA A 141 -14.90 3.08 -5.82
C ALA A 141 -14.37 2.27 -4.64
N MET A 142 -14.47 2.82 -3.43
CA MET A 142 -14.21 2.06 -2.20
C MET A 142 -15.01 0.76 -2.21
N TYR A 143 -14.37 -0.32 -1.78
CA TYR A 143 -14.96 -1.66 -1.70
C TYR A 143 -15.33 -2.31 -3.04
N SER A 144 -14.77 -1.85 -4.16
CA SER A 144 -14.81 -2.59 -5.42
C SER A 144 -14.06 -3.92 -5.28
N ASP A 145 -14.49 -4.94 -6.04
CA ASP A 145 -13.82 -6.23 -6.03
C ASP A 145 -12.38 -6.11 -6.56
N VAL A 146 -11.46 -6.72 -5.82
CA VAL A 146 -10.07 -6.92 -6.26
C VAL A 146 -9.87 -8.41 -6.53
N LEU A 147 -9.44 -8.73 -7.74
CA LEU A 147 -9.40 -10.08 -8.28
C LEU A 147 -7.97 -10.62 -8.36
N ALA A 148 -7.84 -11.94 -8.18
CA ALA A 148 -6.61 -12.64 -8.53
C ALA A 148 -6.40 -12.57 -10.06
N VAL A 149 -5.30 -11.98 -10.51
CA VAL A 149 -5.00 -11.75 -11.93
C VAL A 149 -4.72 -13.04 -12.70
N ALA A 150 -4.34 -14.12 -12.00
CA ALA A 150 -4.08 -15.44 -12.55
C ALA A 150 -4.12 -16.49 -11.42
N ASN A 151 -4.06 -17.77 -11.80
CA ASN A 151 -3.91 -18.86 -10.83
C ASN A 151 -2.61 -18.69 -10.05
N GLY A 152 -2.64 -18.89 -8.74
CA GLY A 152 -1.45 -18.66 -7.93
C GLY A 152 -1.60 -19.00 -6.46
N ILE A 153 -0.60 -18.61 -5.70
CA ILE A 153 -0.49 -18.82 -4.25
C ILE A 153 -0.25 -17.50 -3.55
N ILE A 154 -0.97 -17.27 -2.48
CA ILE A 154 -0.81 -16.10 -1.62
C ILE A 154 0.47 -16.25 -0.78
N LEU A 155 1.40 -15.31 -0.90
CA LEU A 155 2.61 -15.24 -0.07
C LEU A 155 2.35 -14.48 1.23
N TYR A 156 1.52 -13.44 1.16
CA TYR A 156 1.21 -12.54 2.26
C TYR A 156 -0.18 -11.95 2.07
N ALA A 157 -0.96 -11.86 3.14
CA ALA A 157 -2.25 -11.18 3.14
C ALA A 157 -2.51 -10.62 4.53
N HIS A 158 -2.57 -9.29 4.67
CA HIS A 158 -2.79 -8.64 5.95
C HIS A 158 -3.48 -7.29 5.82
N ALA A 159 -4.42 -7.02 6.71
CA ALA A 159 -5.18 -5.77 6.78
C ALA A 159 -5.03 -5.11 8.17
N PRO A 160 -3.84 -4.52 8.48
CA PRO A 160 -3.56 -3.98 9.80
C PRO A 160 -4.16 -2.60 10.06
N VAL A 161 -4.75 -1.95 9.05
CA VAL A 161 -5.24 -0.57 9.14
C VAL A 161 -6.66 -0.44 8.60
N ASP A 162 -7.34 0.65 8.95
CA ASP A 162 -8.67 0.94 8.44
C ASP A 162 -8.68 1.20 6.93
N SER A 163 -9.80 0.89 6.29
CA SER A 163 -9.98 0.91 4.84
C SER A 163 -9.70 2.25 4.16
N ASN A 164 -9.97 3.35 4.85
CA ASN A 164 -9.84 4.72 4.34
C ASN A 164 -8.84 5.56 5.12
N ASN A 165 -7.92 4.94 5.85
CA ASN A 165 -6.87 5.64 6.60
C ASN A 165 -5.72 6.07 5.69
N GLY A 166 -6.01 6.67 4.55
CA GLY A 166 -5.08 7.08 3.52
C GLY A 166 -4.90 8.60 3.43
N TYR A 167 -3.66 9.02 3.30
CA TYR A 167 -3.24 10.37 2.89
C TYR A 167 -1.73 10.35 2.60
N LEU A 168 -1.23 11.30 1.84
CA LEU A 168 0.20 11.43 1.59
C LEU A 168 0.98 11.59 2.90
N GLY A 169 1.98 10.74 3.09
CA GLY A 169 2.78 10.69 4.33
C GLY A 169 2.26 9.72 5.39
N ASN A 170 1.20 8.97 5.11
CA ASN A 170 0.76 7.89 5.98
C ASN A 170 1.52 6.59 5.66
N TRP A 171 2.60 6.34 6.38
CA TRP A 171 3.48 5.19 6.18
C TRP A 171 3.06 3.97 7.00
N CYS A 172 1.76 3.72 7.12
CA CYS A 172 1.22 2.55 7.80
C CYS A 172 1.17 1.31 6.91
N GLY A 173 1.01 0.15 7.54
CA GLY A 173 0.92 -1.15 6.87
C GLY A 173 2.27 -1.69 6.40
N TRP A 174 2.22 -2.75 5.60
CA TRP A 174 3.43 -3.36 5.06
C TRP A 174 3.25 -3.71 3.57
N PRO A 175 4.24 -3.40 2.68
CA PRO A 175 5.42 -2.56 2.93
C PRO A 175 5.05 -1.17 3.46
N ASN A 176 5.99 -0.46 4.06
CA ASN A 176 5.72 0.86 4.64
C ASN A 176 5.01 1.79 3.65
N GLY A 177 3.83 2.26 4.04
CA GLY A 177 2.97 3.07 3.19
C GLY A 177 2.01 2.26 2.32
N GLY A 178 2.17 0.94 2.20
CA GLY A 178 1.27 0.09 1.42
C GLY A 178 -0.13 -0.09 2.01
N GLY A 179 -0.29 0.21 3.31
CA GLY A 179 -1.56 -0.01 4.01
C GLY A 179 -1.88 -1.49 4.15
N ASN A 180 -3.08 -1.87 3.74
CA ASN A 180 -3.51 -3.26 3.67
C ASN A 180 -3.08 -3.87 2.34
N THR A 181 -2.41 -5.01 2.37
CA THR A 181 -1.74 -5.55 1.19
C THR A 181 -1.90 -7.04 1.03
N ILE A 182 -1.82 -7.48 -0.21
CA ILE A 182 -1.64 -8.87 -0.62
C ILE A 182 -0.41 -8.96 -1.50
N CYS A 183 0.38 -10.02 -1.33
CA CYS A 183 1.41 -10.43 -2.27
C CYS A 183 1.18 -11.89 -2.64
N MET A 184 1.26 -12.24 -3.93
CA MET A 184 1.07 -13.59 -4.41
C MET A 184 2.05 -13.93 -5.53
N VAL A 185 2.35 -15.22 -5.70
CA VAL A 185 2.97 -15.73 -6.93
C VAL A 185 1.87 -16.26 -7.82
N VAL A 186 1.91 -15.89 -9.09
CA VAL A 186 0.99 -16.35 -10.12
C VAL A 186 1.75 -17.05 -11.25
N ALA A 187 1.06 -17.95 -11.94
CA ALA A 187 1.60 -18.69 -13.06
C ALA A 187 0.82 -18.36 -14.34
N VAL A 188 1.50 -17.80 -15.33
CA VAL A 188 0.91 -17.43 -16.63
C VAL A 188 1.84 -17.87 -17.76
N ASN A 189 1.33 -18.61 -18.74
CA ASN A 189 2.07 -19.05 -19.93
C ASN A 189 3.47 -19.60 -19.61
N ASP A 190 3.59 -20.63 -18.82
CA ASP A 190 4.83 -21.30 -18.43
C ASP A 190 5.85 -20.43 -17.64
N ARG A 191 5.43 -19.27 -17.15
CA ARG A 191 6.25 -18.36 -16.35
C ARG A 191 5.62 -18.07 -15.00
N LEU A 192 6.48 -17.77 -14.04
CA LEU A 192 6.07 -17.32 -12.70
C LEU A 192 6.27 -15.81 -12.58
N TYR A 193 5.31 -15.18 -11.95
CA TYR A 193 5.37 -13.77 -11.60
C TYR A 193 4.97 -13.59 -10.14
N ALA A 194 5.54 -12.58 -9.49
CA ALA A 194 4.97 -12.08 -8.25
C ALA A 194 4.15 -10.83 -8.55
N ILE A 195 3.06 -10.69 -7.83
CA ILE A 195 2.19 -9.51 -7.91
C ILE A 195 1.82 -9.06 -6.50
N SER A 196 1.87 -7.76 -6.27
CA SER A 196 1.40 -7.16 -5.03
C SER A 196 0.25 -6.20 -5.29
N TYR A 197 -0.67 -6.16 -4.32
CA TYR A 197 -1.81 -5.25 -4.27
C TYR A 197 -1.70 -4.44 -3.00
N ALA A 198 -1.76 -3.12 -3.10
CA ALA A 198 -1.67 -2.22 -1.95
C ALA A 198 -2.88 -1.28 -1.89
N HIS A 199 -2.95 -0.53 -0.79
CA HIS A 199 -4.01 0.42 -0.47
C HIS A 199 -5.42 -0.21 -0.37
N LEU A 200 -5.46 -1.54 -0.11
CA LEU A 200 -6.72 -2.29 0.01
C LEU A 200 -7.55 -1.84 1.20
N SER A 201 -8.84 -2.20 1.20
CA SER A 201 -9.68 -2.09 2.37
C SER A 201 -9.27 -3.11 3.45
N ASN A 202 -9.92 -3.09 4.60
CA ASN A 202 -9.75 -4.10 5.63
C ASN A 202 -10.49 -5.42 5.32
N GLU A 203 -11.18 -5.50 4.17
CA GLU A 203 -11.84 -6.71 3.69
C GLU A 203 -10.90 -7.51 2.79
N ILE A 204 -10.10 -8.39 3.40
CA ILE A 204 -9.24 -9.37 2.72
C ILE A 204 -9.82 -10.76 2.92
N TYR A 205 -10.00 -11.52 1.84
CA TYR A 205 -10.70 -12.81 1.82
C TYR A 205 -9.79 -14.02 1.67
N VAL A 206 -8.48 -13.79 1.64
CA VAL A 206 -7.47 -14.83 1.45
C VAL A 206 -6.45 -14.81 2.59
N THR A 207 -5.73 -15.92 2.74
CA THR A 207 -4.67 -16.09 3.73
C THR A 207 -3.38 -16.58 3.06
N SER A 208 -2.23 -16.33 3.70
CA SER A 208 -0.95 -16.85 3.21
C SER A 208 -0.97 -18.37 3.05
N GLY A 209 -0.35 -18.87 1.98
CA GLY A 209 -0.34 -20.28 1.58
C GLY A 209 -1.60 -20.75 0.85
N GLN A 210 -2.64 -19.92 0.75
CA GLN A 210 -3.85 -20.28 0.02
C GLN A 210 -3.60 -20.27 -1.48
N GLN A 211 -4.02 -21.34 -2.16
CA GLN A 211 -4.15 -21.37 -3.61
C GLN A 211 -5.42 -20.64 -4.03
N VAL A 212 -5.33 -19.84 -5.08
CA VAL A 212 -6.45 -19.12 -5.66
C VAL A 212 -6.50 -19.31 -7.16
N SER A 213 -7.71 -19.40 -7.70
CA SER A 213 -7.93 -19.41 -9.13
C SER A 213 -8.04 -17.98 -9.67
N GLN A 214 -7.66 -17.80 -10.94
CA GLN A 214 -7.87 -16.55 -11.68
C GLN A 214 -9.30 -16.06 -11.55
N GLY A 215 -9.48 -14.75 -11.35
CA GLY A 215 -10.79 -14.11 -11.18
C GLY A 215 -11.43 -14.28 -9.80
N THR A 216 -10.79 -15.01 -8.87
CA THR A 216 -11.26 -15.06 -7.48
C THR A 216 -11.19 -13.69 -6.84
N VAL A 217 -12.26 -13.24 -6.17
CA VAL A 217 -12.24 -12.03 -5.35
C VAL A 217 -11.34 -12.29 -4.13
N ILE A 218 -10.22 -11.59 -4.06
CA ILE A 218 -9.22 -11.76 -2.99
C ILE A 218 -9.31 -10.66 -1.92
N ALA A 219 -9.83 -9.50 -2.29
CA ALA A 219 -10.02 -8.36 -1.38
C ALA A 219 -11.04 -7.37 -1.94
N LYS A 220 -11.23 -6.29 -1.21
CA LYS A 220 -11.91 -5.07 -1.67
C LYS A 220 -10.92 -3.92 -1.77
N SER A 221 -11.08 -3.06 -2.79
CA SER A 221 -10.31 -1.82 -2.94
C SER A 221 -10.52 -0.89 -1.76
N GLY A 222 -9.52 -0.08 -1.45
CA GLY A 222 -9.52 0.80 -0.30
C GLY A 222 -8.80 2.12 -0.56
N ASN A 223 -8.40 2.75 0.53
CA ASN A 223 -7.59 3.96 0.56
C ASN A 223 -6.64 3.92 1.77
N SER A 224 -6.12 2.74 2.12
CA SER A 224 -5.23 2.57 3.26
C SER A 224 -3.77 2.88 2.91
N GLY A 225 -2.98 3.29 3.90
CA GLY A 225 -1.56 3.59 3.69
C GLY A 225 -1.30 4.97 3.10
N ASN A 226 -0.18 5.11 2.38
CA ASN A 226 0.25 6.37 1.74
C ASN A 226 -0.50 6.59 0.42
N SER A 227 -1.73 7.00 0.51
CA SER A 227 -2.68 7.16 -0.59
C SER A 227 -3.43 8.49 -0.48
N THR A 228 -3.96 9.00 -1.56
CA THR A 228 -4.73 10.25 -1.62
C THR A 228 -6.19 10.05 -1.97
N GLY A 229 -6.57 8.87 -2.43
CA GLY A 229 -7.93 8.55 -2.85
C GLY A 229 -8.09 7.05 -3.12
N PRO A 230 -9.34 6.55 -3.23
CA PRO A 230 -9.60 5.14 -3.43
C PRO A 230 -8.99 4.60 -4.72
N HIS A 231 -8.09 3.65 -4.59
CA HIS A 231 -7.45 2.94 -5.71
C HIS A 231 -6.83 1.63 -5.22
N THR A 232 -6.41 0.81 -6.15
CA THR A 232 -5.54 -0.34 -5.91
C THR A 232 -4.22 -0.11 -6.62
N HIS A 233 -3.13 -0.06 -5.86
CA HIS A 233 -1.77 -0.03 -6.42
C HIS A 233 -1.31 -1.46 -6.70
N VAL A 234 -0.74 -1.69 -7.89
CA VAL A 234 -0.32 -3.01 -8.35
C VAL A 234 1.13 -2.96 -8.83
N GLU A 235 2.01 -3.80 -8.26
CA GLU A 235 3.36 -4.03 -8.80
C GLU A 235 3.46 -5.46 -9.33
N VAL A 236 4.19 -5.65 -10.44
CA VAL A 236 4.43 -6.95 -11.07
C VAL A 236 5.93 -7.20 -11.22
N PHE A 237 6.32 -8.44 -10.90
CA PHE A 237 7.71 -8.91 -11.01
C PHE A 237 7.75 -10.22 -11.81
N GLU A 238 8.55 -10.27 -12.87
CA GLU A 238 8.88 -11.54 -13.54
C GLU A 238 9.92 -12.29 -12.69
N LEU A 239 9.58 -13.49 -12.22
CA LEU A 239 10.43 -14.28 -11.33
C LEU A 239 11.50 -15.05 -12.10
N LYS A 240 12.69 -15.17 -11.52
CA LYS A 240 13.85 -15.85 -12.09
C LYS A 240 14.13 -17.21 -11.44
N GLN A 241 13.45 -17.49 -10.36
CA GLN A 241 13.63 -18.71 -9.56
C GLN A 241 12.33 -19.53 -9.56
N ASP A 242 12.43 -20.78 -9.17
CA ASP A 242 11.26 -21.63 -8.95
C ASP A 242 10.43 -21.16 -7.75
N LEU A 243 9.17 -21.63 -7.69
CA LEU A 243 8.21 -21.22 -6.67
C LEU A 243 8.72 -21.40 -5.24
N ASN A 244 9.33 -22.55 -4.93
CA ASN A 244 9.76 -22.84 -3.56
C ASN A 244 10.96 -21.99 -3.14
N SER A 245 11.89 -21.70 -4.06
CA SER A 245 12.99 -20.77 -3.86
C SER A 245 12.47 -19.35 -3.58
N ILE A 246 11.42 -18.92 -4.26
CA ILE A 246 10.76 -17.62 -4.04
C ILE A 246 10.05 -17.58 -2.69
N VAL A 247 9.31 -18.63 -2.33
CA VAL A 247 8.64 -18.76 -1.02
C VAL A 247 9.67 -18.69 0.12
N GLU A 248 10.77 -19.41 -0.01
CA GLU A 248 11.85 -19.41 0.97
C GLU A 248 12.51 -18.03 1.10
N TYR A 249 12.82 -17.38 -0.03
CA TYR A 249 13.33 -16.01 -0.04
C TYR A 249 12.38 -15.05 0.65
N PHE A 250 11.11 -15.04 0.26
CA PHE A 250 10.10 -14.12 0.77
C PHE A 250 9.92 -14.25 2.28
N ARG A 251 9.91 -15.49 2.78
CA ARG A 251 9.86 -15.77 4.22
C ARG A 251 11.12 -15.30 4.96
N ASN A 252 12.31 -15.66 4.43
CA ASN A 252 13.58 -15.35 5.08
C ASN A 252 13.93 -13.87 5.06
N SER A 253 13.44 -13.12 4.06
CA SER A 253 13.57 -11.66 3.97
C SER A 253 12.55 -10.88 4.82
N GLY A 254 11.61 -11.57 5.50
CA GLY A 254 10.54 -10.93 6.26
C GLY A 254 9.54 -10.19 5.36
N ALA A 255 9.11 -10.83 4.29
CA ALA A 255 8.20 -10.30 3.27
C ALA A 255 8.75 -9.08 2.52
N ASP A 256 9.87 -9.27 1.83
CA ASP A 256 10.36 -8.27 0.87
C ASP A 256 9.54 -8.31 -0.42
N PHE A 257 8.56 -7.42 -0.52
CA PHE A 257 7.69 -7.28 -1.69
C PHE A 257 8.44 -6.81 -2.95
N SER A 258 9.65 -6.30 -2.79
CA SER A 258 10.48 -5.91 -3.94
C SER A 258 11.25 -7.08 -4.56
N PHE A 259 11.27 -8.24 -3.94
CA PHE A 259 12.06 -9.41 -4.35
C PHE A 259 13.54 -9.05 -4.61
N GLY A 260 14.12 -8.19 -3.76
CA GLY A 260 15.49 -7.72 -3.86
C GLY A 260 15.73 -6.60 -4.88
N CYS A 261 14.73 -6.16 -5.62
CA CYS A 261 14.84 -5.02 -6.54
C CYS A 261 14.93 -3.67 -5.82
N GLY A 262 14.46 -3.60 -4.55
CA GLY A 262 14.40 -2.35 -3.79
C GLY A 262 13.30 -1.41 -4.27
N TYR A 263 13.26 -0.19 -3.69
CA TYR A 263 12.20 0.79 -3.92
C TYR A 263 12.72 2.15 -4.45
N SER A 264 13.96 2.21 -4.92
CA SER A 264 14.60 3.47 -5.33
C SER A 264 14.72 3.64 -6.85
N GLU A 265 14.49 2.59 -7.62
CA GLU A 265 14.65 2.57 -9.06
C GLU A 265 13.45 1.91 -9.75
N ALA A 266 13.12 2.37 -10.95
CA ALA A 266 12.02 1.87 -11.77
C ALA A 266 12.23 0.41 -12.22
N ALA A 267 12.38 0.14 -13.49
CA ALA A 267 12.56 -1.19 -14.06
C ALA A 267 13.92 -1.79 -13.68
N THR A 268 14.03 -2.41 -12.51
CA THR A 268 15.25 -2.99 -11.97
C THR A 268 15.12 -4.49 -11.73
N CYS A 269 16.26 -5.17 -11.65
CA CYS A 269 16.33 -6.62 -11.45
C CYS A 269 17.22 -7.00 -10.28
N SER A 270 16.86 -8.08 -9.61
CA SER A 270 17.64 -8.75 -8.59
C SER A 270 18.07 -10.15 -9.04
N GLY A 271 18.64 -10.96 -8.14
CA GLY A 271 18.83 -12.39 -8.34
C GLY A 271 17.54 -13.21 -8.35
N TYR A 272 16.43 -12.65 -7.86
CA TYR A 272 15.14 -13.35 -7.69
C TYR A 272 14.11 -12.92 -8.72
N ALA A 273 14.09 -11.65 -9.12
CA ALA A 273 13.05 -11.09 -9.98
C ALA A 273 13.53 -9.88 -10.80
N CYS A 274 12.74 -9.51 -11.81
CA CYS A 274 12.79 -8.20 -12.44
C CYS A 274 11.43 -7.51 -12.27
N ARG A 275 11.40 -6.26 -11.75
CA ARG A 275 10.19 -5.45 -11.76
C ARG A 275 9.87 -5.07 -13.20
N ILE A 276 8.66 -5.32 -13.64
CA ILE A 276 8.16 -5.03 -14.97
C ILE A 276 6.99 -4.05 -14.91
N ASP A 277 6.73 -3.37 -16.00
CA ASP A 277 5.58 -2.48 -16.14
C ASP A 277 4.28 -3.32 -16.16
N PRO A 278 3.36 -3.15 -15.20
CA PRO A 278 2.10 -3.87 -15.16
C PRO A 278 1.24 -3.68 -16.42
N GLU A 279 1.30 -2.51 -17.08
CA GLU A 279 0.55 -2.23 -18.30
C GLU A 279 0.95 -3.16 -19.47
N THR A 280 2.15 -3.75 -19.41
CA THR A 280 2.61 -4.69 -20.45
C THR A 280 1.98 -6.09 -20.35
N VAL A 281 1.37 -6.41 -19.21
CA VAL A 281 0.78 -7.73 -18.93
C VAL A 281 -0.70 -7.67 -18.57
N LEU A 282 -1.17 -6.58 -17.96
CA LEU A 282 -2.57 -6.38 -17.57
C LEU A 282 -3.33 -5.66 -18.70
N GLU A 283 -3.61 -6.38 -19.79
CA GLU A 283 -4.33 -5.82 -20.93
C GLU A 283 -5.78 -5.44 -20.56
N GLY A 284 -6.19 -4.21 -20.91
CA GLY A 284 -7.57 -3.73 -20.77
C GLY A 284 -7.92 -3.12 -19.41
N VAL A 285 -6.91 -2.66 -18.67
CA VAL A 285 -7.11 -1.80 -17.49
C VAL A 285 -7.45 -0.38 -17.89
#